data_da6e6ca49c2271779af9683992c38315
#
_entry.id   da6e6ca49c2271779af9683992c38315
#
_cell.length_a   1.000
_cell.length_b   1.000
_cell.length_c   1.000
_cell.angle_alpha   90.00
_cell.angle_beta   90.00
_cell.angle_gamma   90.00
#
_symmetry.space_group_name_H-M   'P 1'
#
loop_
_entity.id
_entity.type
_entity.pdbx_description
1 polymer ?
#
loop_
_entity_poly.entity_id
_entity_poly.type
_entity_poly.pdbx_seq_one_letter_code
_entity_poly.pdbx_strand_id
1 'polypeptide(L)'
;MLGFGALMSLVFVAINMFKPEIHSTTLMPALQSPWFVPHVIVYMFSYAMMGAVTIYAGYLWLRKKNTEVSEKEFSVCDNLVRIGWAFLTLGMTMGALWAKEAWGDYWTWDPKETWALATWLSYLLYLHLRPANKNHNLLFALLIFSFILLQMCWWGINFLPSAQGTSIHVY
;
A
#
# COMPACT_ATOMS: atom_id res chain seq x y z
N MET A 1 20.12 -8.91 -1.81
CA MET A 1 19.11 -7.93 -2.30
C MET A 1 19.44 -7.35 -3.67
N LEU A 2 20.66 -6.89 -3.93
CA LEU A 2 21.08 -6.37 -5.27
C LEU A 2 20.82 -7.37 -6.42
N GLY A 3 21.10 -8.67 -6.24
CA GLY A 3 20.89 -9.68 -7.27
C GLY A 3 19.43 -9.90 -7.65
N PHE A 4 18.48 -9.83 -6.69
CA PHE A 4 17.06 -9.94 -6.98
C PHE A 4 16.55 -8.72 -7.76
N GLY A 5 16.97 -7.50 -7.36
CA GLY A 5 16.63 -6.29 -8.09
C GLY A 5 17.14 -6.30 -9.52
N ALA A 6 18.40 -6.74 -9.74
CA ALA A 6 18.98 -6.87 -11.07
C ALA A 6 18.23 -7.90 -11.92
N LEU A 7 17.86 -9.05 -11.33
CA LEU A 7 17.07 -10.07 -12.03
C LEU A 7 15.70 -9.54 -12.47
N MET A 8 14.99 -8.85 -11.58
CA MET A 8 13.70 -8.25 -11.90
C MET A 8 13.82 -7.18 -12.98
N SER A 9 14.85 -6.33 -12.92
CA SER A 9 15.11 -5.35 -13.96
C SER A 9 15.38 -5.99 -15.33
N LEU A 10 16.16 -7.07 -15.37
CA LEU A 10 16.39 -7.83 -16.60
C LEU A 10 15.10 -8.45 -17.16
N VAL A 11 14.23 -8.99 -16.31
CA VAL A 11 12.93 -9.53 -16.73
C VAL A 11 12.06 -8.41 -17.35
N PHE A 12 11.98 -7.24 -16.72
CA PHE A 12 11.23 -6.12 -17.29
C PHE A 12 11.79 -5.60 -18.59
N VAL A 13 13.12 -5.51 -18.71
CA VAL A 13 13.79 -5.14 -19.97
C VAL A 13 13.49 -6.16 -21.06
N ALA A 14 13.59 -7.46 -20.75
CA ALA A 14 13.26 -8.51 -21.69
C ALA A 14 11.81 -8.45 -22.16
N ILE A 15 10.83 -8.27 -21.23
CA ILE A 15 9.42 -8.10 -21.59
C ILE A 15 9.24 -6.91 -22.54
N ASN A 16 9.87 -5.78 -22.26
CA ASN A 16 9.81 -4.59 -23.12
C ASN A 16 10.40 -4.84 -24.52
N MET A 17 11.48 -5.61 -24.61
CA MET A 17 12.10 -5.93 -25.91
C MET A 17 11.27 -6.91 -26.73
N PHE A 18 10.63 -7.91 -26.08
CA PHE A 18 9.88 -8.97 -26.79
C PHE A 18 8.41 -8.63 -27.04
N LYS A 19 7.88 -7.56 -26.44
CA LYS A 19 6.50 -7.09 -26.63
C LYS A 19 6.46 -5.61 -27.01
N PRO A 20 6.93 -5.23 -28.20
CA PRO A 20 6.95 -3.83 -28.66
C PRO A 20 5.54 -3.21 -28.79
N GLU A 21 4.49 -4.03 -28.93
CA GLU A 21 3.10 -3.58 -28.93
C GLU A 21 2.67 -2.87 -27.64
N ILE A 22 3.36 -3.09 -26.51
CA ILE A 22 3.10 -2.39 -25.26
C ILE A 22 3.39 -0.89 -25.37
N HIS A 23 4.27 -0.50 -26.30
CA HIS A 23 4.65 0.90 -26.53
C HIS A 23 3.70 1.67 -27.45
N SER A 24 2.81 1.00 -28.16
CA SER A 24 1.93 1.60 -29.19
C SER A 24 0.52 1.94 -28.69
N THR A 25 0.15 1.56 -27.46
CA THR A 25 -1.15 1.90 -26.89
C THR A 25 -1.14 3.34 -26.36
N THR A 26 -2.02 4.17 -26.89
CA THR A 26 -2.30 5.49 -26.31
C THR A 26 -2.82 5.28 -24.88
N LEU A 27 -2.15 5.88 -23.91
CA LEU A 27 -2.60 5.87 -22.52
C LEU A 27 -4.03 6.42 -22.43
N MET A 28 -4.87 5.78 -21.63
CA MET A 28 -6.20 6.32 -21.31
C MET A 28 -6.06 7.76 -20.81
N PRO A 29 -7.00 8.67 -21.14
CA PRO A 29 -6.92 10.08 -20.73
C PRO A 29 -6.65 10.25 -19.22
N ALA A 30 -7.28 9.45 -18.38
CA ALA A 30 -7.06 9.46 -16.93
C ALA A 30 -5.60 9.20 -16.53
N LEU A 31 -4.86 8.39 -17.26
CA LEU A 31 -3.45 8.06 -16.99
C LEU A 31 -2.46 9.12 -17.49
N GLN A 32 -2.94 10.12 -18.26
CA GLN A 32 -2.11 11.22 -18.79
C GLN A 32 -1.96 12.38 -17.78
N SER A 33 -2.68 12.35 -16.67
CA SER A 33 -2.57 13.38 -15.63
C SER A 33 -1.16 13.43 -15.02
N PRO A 34 -0.59 14.62 -14.79
CA PRO A 34 0.70 14.78 -14.13
C PRO A 34 0.71 14.24 -12.69
N TRP A 35 -0.44 14.09 -12.06
CA TRP A 35 -0.58 13.57 -10.69
C TRP A 35 -0.54 12.04 -10.63
N PHE A 36 -0.84 11.34 -11.73
CA PHE A 36 -0.89 9.89 -11.75
C PHE A 36 0.46 9.24 -11.38
N VAL A 37 1.53 9.62 -12.06
CA VAL A 37 2.86 9.02 -11.84
C VAL A 37 3.39 9.27 -10.42
N PRO A 38 3.38 10.51 -9.88
CA PRO A 38 3.76 10.76 -8.49
C PRO A 38 2.92 9.98 -7.49
N HIS A 39 1.59 9.92 -7.68
CA HIS A 39 0.68 9.14 -6.85
C HIS A 39 1.10 7.66 -6.77
N VAL A 40 1.34 7.03 -7.91
CA VAL A 40 1.74 5.62 -7.97
C VAL A 40 3.10 5.39 -7.31
N ILE A 41 4.09 6.23 -7.57
CA ILE A 41 5.44 6.09 -6.99
C ILE A 41 5.38 6.19 -5.47
N VAL A 42 4.66 7.18 -4.94
CA VAL A 42 4.52 7.42 -3.50
C VAL A 42 3.78 6.26 -2.83
N TYR A 43 2.75 5.72 -3.46
CA TYR A 43 2.05 4.53 -2.95
C TYR A 43 2.92 3.28 -2.99
N MET A 44 3.68 3.04 -4.05
CA MET A 44 4.59 1.88 -4.12
C MET A 44 5.62 1.91 -2.99
N PHE A 45 6.16 3.10 -2.68
CA PHE A 45 7.07 3.26 -1.54
C PHE A 45 6.37 2.97 -0.21
N SER A 46 5.17 3.53 0.01
CA SER A 46 4.36 3.24 1.19
C SER A 46 4.09 1.74 1.34
N TYR A 47 3.67 1.08 0.28
CA TYR A 47 3.36 -0.36 0.28
C TYR A 47 4.58 -1.21 0.61
N ALA A 48 5.77 -0.83 0.12
CA ALA A 48 7.01 -1.49 0.48
C ALA A 48 7.31 -1.39 1.98
N MET A 49 7.12 -0.21 2.59
CA MET A 49 7.28 0.00 4.04
C MET A 49 6.27 -0.83 4.83
N MET A 50 4.99 -0.83 4.42
CA MET A 50 3.93 -1.59 5.09
C MET A 50 4.12 -3.10 4.94
N GLY A 51 4.59 -3.57 3.79
CA GLY A 51 4.98 -4.97 3.60
C GLY A 51 6.16 -5.37 4.49
N ALA A 52 7.20 -4.55 4.54
CA ALA A 52 8.38 -4.80 5.38
C ALA A 52 8.02 -4.88 6.86
N VAL A 53 7.20 -3.94 7.38
CA VAL A 53 6.78 -3.98 8.78
C VAL A 53 5.90 -5.18 9.08
N THR A 54 5.05 -5.60 8.17
CA THR A 54 4.18 -6.78 8.36
C THR A 54 4.99 -8.07 8.43
N ILE A 55 5.97 -8.25 7.54
CA ILE A 55 6.88 -9.40 7.57
C ILE A 55 7.67 -9.40 8.90
N TYR A 56 8.20 -8.25 9.31
CA TYR A 56 8.98 -8.13 10.54
C TYR A 56 8.12 -8.37 11.78
N ALA A 57 6.91 -7.81 11.83
CA ALA A 57 5.95 -8.05 12.92
C ALA A 57 5.54 -9.52 13.01
N GLY A 58 5.31 -10.18 11.88
CA GLY A 58 5.04 -11.63 11.82
C GLY A 58 6.21 -12.44 12.36
N TYR A 59 7.45 -12.11 11.97
CA TYR A 59 8.66 -12.74 12.51
C TYR A 59 8.76 -12.56 14.04
N LEU A 60 8.57 -11.35 14.55
CA LEU A 60 8.61 -11.06 15.98
C LEU A 60 7.51 -11.81 16.73
N TRP A 61 6.31 -11.89 16.18
CA TRP A 61 5.19 -12.60 16.79
C TRP A 61 5.46 -14.11 16.91
N LEU A 62 6.00 -14.72 15.88
CA LEU A 62 6.40 -16.14 15.90
C LEU A 62 7.55 -16.38 16.89
N ARG A 63 8.56 -15.51 16.91
CA ARG A 63 9.72 -15.61 17.79
C ARG A 63 9.37 -15.38 19.26
N LYS A 64 8.35 -14.56 19.56
CA LYS A 64 7.91 -14.22 20.92
C LYS A 64 7.61 -15.45 21.79
N LYS A 65 7.29 -16.60 21.20
CA LYS A 65 7.10 -17.85 21.94
C LYS A 65 8.34 -18.27 22.74
N ASN A 66 9.53 -17.89 22.28
CA ASN A 66 10.82 -18.29 22.84
C ASN A 66 11.66 -17.14 23.40
N THR A 67 11.35 -15.89 23.04
CA THR A 67 12.16 -14.72 23.38
C THR A 67 11.28 -13.48 23.50
N GLU A 68 11.44 -12.70 24.55
CA GLU A 68 10.72 -11.43 24.69
C GLU A 68 11.09 -10.44 23.56
N VAL A 69 10.12 -9.69 23.12
CA VAL A 69 10.31 -8.64 22.09
C VAL A 69 10.75 -7.36 22.81
N SER A 70 11.90 -6.85 22.42
CA SER A 70 12.47 -5.64 23.02
C SER A 70 11.81 -4.37 22.47
N GLU A 71 11.87 -3.28 23.24
CA GLU A 71 11.39 -1.97 22.79
C GLU A 71 12.15 -1.44 21.57
N LYS A 72 13.41 -1.83 21.39
CA LYS A 72 14.18 -1.48 20.18
C LYS A 72 13.59 -2.12 18.93
N GLU A 73 13.14 -3.36 19.01
CA GLU A 73 12.51 -4.06 17.90
C GLU A 73 11.14 -3.47 17.56
N PHE A 74 10.35 -3.11 18.58
CA PHE A 74 9.12 -2.36 18.36
C PHE A 74 9.37 -0.99 17.73
N SER A 75 10.42 -0.28 18.15
CA SER A 75 10.79 1.01 17.55
C SER A 75 11.05 0.91 16.04
N VAL A 76 11.58 -0.21 15.56
CA VAL A 76 11.72 -0.46 14.12
C VAL A 76 10.35 -0.55 13.44
N CYS A 77 9.40 -1.31 14.03
CA CYS A 77 8.03 -1.37 13.52
C CYS A 77 7.40 0.03 13.50
N ASP A 78 7.49 0.75 14.61
CA ASP A 78 6.91 2.09 14.76
C ASP A 78 7.44 3.07 13.71
N ASN A 79 8.74 3.06 13.44
CA ASN A 79 9.36 3.93 12.45
C ASN A 79 8.92 3.57 11.02
N LEU A 80 8.89 2.28 10.69
CA LEU A 80 8.40 1.82 9.38
C LEU A 80 6.94 2.21 9.16
N VAL A 81 6.09 2.05 10.18
CA VAL A 81 4.67 2.46 10.09
C VAL A 81 4.56 3.97 9.93
N ARG A 82 5.27 4.78 10.74
CA ARG A 82 5.21 6.24 10.63
C ARG A 82 5.61 6.74 9.25
N ILE A 83 6.73 6.23 8.72
CA ILE A 83 7.20 6.59 7.38
C ILE A 83 6.19 6.12 6.33
N GLY A 84 5.80 4.84 6.36
CA GLY A 84 4.85 4.29 5.41
C GLY A 84 3.49 5.00 5.45
N TRP A 85 2.98 5.35 6.64
CA TRP A 85 1.73 6.07 6.82
C TRP A 85 1.80 7.52 6.31
N ALA A 86 2.94 8.20 6.50
CA ALA A 86 3.15 9.53 5.93
C ALA A 86 3.10 9.49 4.39
N PHE A 87 3.79 8.51 3.77
CA PHE A 87 3.73 8.32 2.32
C PHE A 87 2.35 7.87 1.85
N LEU A 88 1.62 7.06 2.63
CA LEU A 88 0.23 6.69 2.33
C LEU A 88 -0.68 7.92 2.29
N THR A 89 -0.51 8.85 3.25
CA THR A 89 -1.24 10.11 3.30
C THR A 89 -0.94 11.00 2.10
N LEU A 90 0.34 11.14 1.74
CA LEU A 90 0.74 11.87 0.53
C LEU A 90 0.16 11.23 -0.73
N GLY A 91 0.21 9.90 -0.82
CA GLY A 91 -0.37 9.16 -1.92
C GLY A 91 -1.89 9.39 -2.04
N MET A 92 -2.64 9.35 -0.93
CA MET A 92 -4.07 9.64 -0.95
C MET A 92 -4.36 11.07 -1.42
N THR A 93 -3.58 12.05 -0.96
CA THR A 93 -3.73 13.46 -1.38
C THR A 93 -3.46 13.62 -2.88
N MET A 94 -2.39 13.02 -3.39
CA MET A 94 -2.08 13.05 -4.83
C MET A 94 -3.14 12.30 -5.64
N GLY A 95 -3.67 11.20 -5.11
CA GLY A 95 -4.76 10.45 -5.72
C GLY A 95 -6.05 11.27 -5.82
N ALA A 96 -6.38 12.06 -4.81
CA ALA A 96 -7.52 12.97 -4.85
C ALA A 96 -7.34 14.07 -5.91
N LEU A 97 -6.13 14.63 -6.05
CA LEU A 97 -5.83 15.59 -7.11
C LEU A 97 -5.93 14.96 -8.50
N TRP A 98 -5.42 13.74 -8.64
CA TRP A 98 -5.57 12.97 -9.87
C TRP A 98 -7.03 12.67 -10.20
N ALA A 99 -7.82 12.22 -9.20
CA ALA A 99 -9.24 11.94 -9.37
C ALA A 99 -10.03 13.18 -9.83
N LYS A 100 -9.73 14.34 -9.24
CA LYS A 100 -10.34 15.62 -9.64
C LYS A 100 -10.09 15.95 -11.12
N GLU A 101 -8.89 15.71 -11.59
CA GLU A 101 -8.52 15.99 -12.99
C GLU A 101 -9.10 14.94 -13.96
N ALA A 102 -9.09 13.66 -13.55
CA ALA A 102 -9.52 12.56 -14.41
C ALA A 102 -11.04 12.40 -14.48
N TRP A 103 -11.76 12.62 -13.40
CA TRP A 103 -13.20 12.33 -13.25
C TRP A 103 -14.05 13.49 -12.72
N GLY A 104 -13.43 14.60 -12.33
CA GLY A 104 -14.13 15.80 -11.92
C GLY A 104 -14.36 15.96 -10.42
N ASP A 105 -14.15 14.93 -9.62
CA ASP A 105 -14.32 14.94 -8.16
C ASP A 105 -13.08 14.49 -7.44
N TYR A 106 -12.81 15.06 -6.25
CA TYR A 106 -11.67 14.68 -5.40
C TYR A 106 -11.88 13.33 -4.73
N TRP A 107 -13.14 12.95 -4.47
CA TRP A 107 -13.51 11.76 -3.73
C TRP A 107 -14.97 11.40 -4.02
N THR A 108 -15.23 10.18 -4.44
CA THR A 108 -16.56 9.69 -4.85
C THR A 108 -17.06 8.52 -4.02
N TRP A 109 -16.31 8.11 -2.99
CA TRP A 109 -16.58 6.89 -2.23
C TRP A 109 -16.53 5.61 -3.09
N ASP A 110 -15.76 5.67 -4.16
CA ASP A 110 -15.43 4.48 -4.93
C ASP A 110 -14.93 3.37 -4.00
N PRO A 111 -15.22 2.10 -4.27
CA PRO A 111 -14.73 0.99 -3.46
C PRO A 111 -13.23 1.04 -3.18
N LYS A 112 -12.40 1.46 -4.15
CA LYS A 112 -10.95 1.58 -3.97
C LYS A 112 -10.56 2.69 -2.98
N GLU A 113 -11.25 3.82 -3.07
CA GLU A 113 -11.08 4.94 -2.14
C GLU A 113 -11.50 4.55 -0.72
N THR A 114 -12.62 3.84 -0.58
CA THR A 114 -13.13 3.34 0.70
C THR A 114 -12.14 2.38 1.37
N TRP A 115 -11.57 1.43 0.63
CA TRP A 115 -10.56 0.51 1.15
C TRP A 115 -9.23 1.21 1.46
N ALA A 116 -8.85 2.24 0.69
CA ALA A 116 -7.69 3.06 0.99
C ALA A 116 -7.86 3.81 2.32
N LEU A 117 -9.04 4.40 2.56
CA LEU A 117 -9.37 5.06 3.83
C LEU A 117 -9.37 4.06 5.00
N ALA A 118 -9.98 2.89 4.84
CA ALA A 118 -9.98 1.85 5.87
C ALA A 118 -8.55 1.41 6.23
N THR A 119 -7.68 1.25 5.23
CA THR A 119 -6.26 0.96 5.41
C THR A 119 -5.56 2.08 6.20
N TRP A 120 -5.76 3.32 5.79
CA TRP A 120 -5.18 4.50 6.43
C TRP A 120 -5.58 4.61 7.90
N LEU A 121 -6.88 4.42 8.20
CA LEU A 121 -7.42 4.44 9.56
C LEU A 121 -6.88 3.29 10.41
N SER A 122 -6.69 2.12 9.87
CA SER A 122 -6.18 0.96 10.62
C SER A 122 -4.72 1.15 11.06
N TYR A 123 -3.86 1.70 10.21
CA TYR A 123 -2.49 2.06 10.60
C TYR A 123 -2.46 3.25 11.57
N LEU A 124 -3.35 4.23 11.39
CA LEU A 124 -3.52 5.33 12.33
C LEU A 124 -3.91 4.80 13.73
N LEU A 125 -4.83 3.84 13.78
CA LEU A 125 -5.22 3.16 15.01
C LEU A 125 -4.02 2.48 15.69
N TYR A 126 -3.17 1.79 14.93
CA TYR A 126 -1.92 1.23 15.45
C TYR A 126 -1.05 2.31 16.12
N LEU A 127 -0.83 3.43 15.43
CA LEU A 127 0.00 4.54 15.94
C LEU A 127 -0.54 5.14 17.23
N HIS A 128 -1.87 5.19 17.39
CA HIS A 128 -2.51 5.70 18.61
C HIS A 128 -2.53 4.68 19.74
N LEU A 129 -2.74 3.41 19.45
CA LEU A 129 -2.77 2.36 20.46
C LEU A 129 -1.37 2.00 20.99
N ARG A 130 -0.35 2.12 20.15
CA ARG A 130 1.02 1.68 20.49
C ARG A 130 1.56 2.29 21.78
N PRO A 131 1.45 3.62 22.08
CA PRO A 131 1.96 4.20 23.29
C PRO A 131 1.21 3.75 24.57
N ALA A 132 -0.08 3.48 24.45
CA ALA A 132 -0.95 3.16 25.59
C ALA A 132 -1.09 1.66 25.85
N ASN A 133 -0.82 0.82 24.84
CA ASN A 133 -1.12 -0.60 24.90
C ASN A 133 0.15 -1.46 24.96
N LYS A 134 0.26 -2.25 26.05
CA LYS A 134 1.36 -3.21 26.24
C LYS A 134 1.06 -4.61 25.68
N ASN A 135 -0.14 -4.82 25.12
CA ASN A 135 -0.49 -6.12 24.53
C ASN A 135 0.13 -6.27 23.14
N HIS A 136 1.32 -6.84 23.09
CA HIS A 136 2.07 -7.07 21.86
C HIS A 136 1.32 -7.92 20.82
N ASN A 137 0.49 -8.87 21.27
CA ASN A 137 -0.29 -9.70 20.35
C ASN A 137 -1.33 -8.88 19.59
N LEU A 138 -2.01 -7.96 20.29
CA LEU A 138 -2.95 -7.05 19.65
C LEU A 138 -2.26 -6.14 18.62
N LEU A 139 -1.10 -5.60 18.99
CA LEU A 139 -0.35 -4.71 18.08
C LEU A 139 0.13 -5.44 16.83
N PHE A 140 0.66 -6.66 16.96
CA PHE A 140 1.05 -7.46 15.80
C PHE A 140 -0.14 -7.87 14.94
N ALA A 141 -1.24 -8.31 15.56
CA ALA A 141 -2.47 -8.65 14.86
C ALA A 141 -3.02 -7.46 14.07
N LEU A 142 -2.96 -6.25 14.66
CA LEU A 142 -3.41 -5.02 14.00
C LEU A 142 -2.53 -4.68 12.78
N LEU A 143 -1.21 -4.84 12.85
CA LEU A 143 -0.32 -4.62 11.70
C LEU A 143 -0.63 -5.59 10.56
N ILE A 144 -0.83 -6.88 10.88
CA ILE A 144 -1.18 -7.89 9.88
C ILE A 144 -2.56 -7.60 9.28
N PHE A 145 -3.54 -7.25 10.11
CA PHE A 145 -4.88 -6.87 9.66
C PHE A 145 -4.85 -5.64 8.74
N SER A 146 -4.08 -4.61 9.11
CA SER A 146 -3.92 -3.40 8.30
C SER A 146 -3.32 -3.72 6.92
N PHE A 147 -2.39 -4.66 6.86
CA PHE A 147 -1.82 -5.09 5.58
C PHE A 147 -2.80 -5.91 4.74
N ILE A 148 -3.67 -6.70 5.37
CA ILE A 148 -4.76 -7.38 4.65
C ILE A 148 -5.71 -6.35 4.02
N LEU A 149 -6.07 -5.29 4.73
CA LEU A 149 -6.88 -4.20 4.18
C LEU A 149 -6.17 -3.52 2.99
N LEU A 150 -4.85 -3.33 3.08
CA LEU A 150 -4.05 -2.80 1.99
C LEU A 150 -4.10 -3.70 0.75
N GLN A 151 -4.01 -5.03 0.94
CA GLN A 151 -4.12 -5.99 -0.16
C GLN A 151 -5.53 -6.02 -0.76
N MET A 152 -6.57 -5.83 0.07
CA MET A 152 -7.94 -5.69 -0.40
C MET A 152 -8.10 -4.42 -1.25
N CYS A 153 -7.52 -3.30 -0.86
CA CYS A 153 -7.51 -2.06 -1.63
C CYS A 153 -6.81 -2.23 -2.99
N TRP A 154 -5.67 -2.91 -3.03
CA TRP A 154 -4.87 -3.01 -4.24
C TRP A 154 -5.38 -4.08 -5.21
N TRP A 155 -5.62 -5.27 -4.71
CA TRP A 155 -5.90 -6.45 -5.54
C TRP A 155 -7.26 -7.09 -5.27
N GLY A 156 -7.65 -7.20 -4.00
CA GLY A 156 -8.85 -7.92 -3.57
C GLY A 156 -10.13 -7.31 -4.11
N ILE A 157 -10.16 -6.00 -4.32
CA ILE A 157 -11.31 -5.28 -4.87
C ILE A 157 -11.75 -5.81 -6.25
N ASN A 158 -10.82 -6.29 -7.07
CA ASN A 158 -11.11 -6.81 -8.41
C ASN A 158 -12.01 -8.07 -8.37
N PHE A 159 -12.10 -8.73 -7.21
CA PHE A 159 -12.91 -9.94 -6.99
C PHE A 159 -14.20 -9.67 -6.22
N LEU A 160 -14.42 -8.43 -5.75
CA LEU A 160 -15.63 -8.07 -5.03
C LEU A 160 -16.77 -7.73 -6.00
N PRO A 161 -17.95 -8.37 -5.85
CA PRO A 161 -19.11 -8.05 -6.69
C PRO A 161 -19.53 -6.57 -6.61
N SER A 162 -19.31 -5.93 -5.46
CA SER A 162 -19.61 -4.51 -5.23
C SER A 162 -18.71 -3.57 -6.03
N ALA A 163 -17.58 -4.05 -6.55
CA ALA A 163 -16.65 -3.24 -7.34
C ALA A 163 -16.82 -3.47 -8.85
N GLN A 164 -17.40 -4.60 -9.23
CA GLN A 164 -17.64 -4.94 -10.64
C GLN A 164 -18.77 -4.06 -11.20
N GLY A 165 -18.41 -3.14 -12.09
CA GLY A 165 -19.34 -2.23 -12.76
C GLY A 165 -19.63 -0.92 -12.02
N THR A 166 -19.12 -0.70 -10.80
CA THR A 166 -19.30 0.53 -10.04
C THR A 166 -18.00 1.29 -9.80
N SER A 167 -16.86 0.59 -9.80
CA SER A 167 -15.57 1.23 -9.59
C SER A 167 -15.03 1.88 -10.85
N ILE A 168 -14.71 3.17 -10.78
CA ILE A 168 -14.05 3.94 -11.85
C ILE A 168 -12.54 3.60 -11.97
N HIS A 169 -12.00 2.85 -11.01
CA HIS A 169 -10.59 2.45 -10.94
C HIS A 169 -10.33 1.02 -11.45
N VAL A 170 -11.29 0.38 -12.10
CA VAL A 170 -11.09 -0.94 -12.74
C VAL A 170 -10.59 -0.71 -14.16
N TYR A 171 -9.38 -1.18 -14.46
CA TYR A 171 -8.71 -1.11 -15.76
C TYR A 171 -8.47 -2.51 -16.31
#